data_0a2f2c548a929e2e360a09c18f4d2046
#
_entry.id   0a2f2c548a929e2e360a09c18f4d2046
#
_cell.length_a   1.000
_cell.length_b   1.000
_cell.length_c   1.000
_cell.angle_alpha   90.00
_cell.angle_beta   90.00
_cell.angle_gamma   90.00
#
_symmetry.space_group_name_H-M   'P 1'
#
loop_
_entity.id
_entity.type
_entity.pdbx_description
1 polymer ?
#
loop_
_entity_poly.entity_id
_entity_poly.type
_entity_poly.pdbx_seq_one_letter_code
_entity_poly.pdbx_strand_id
1 'polypeptide(L)'
;MAALLALPLVLAPVCVNAAAVHADVARDVPRNLLVNGDFTRGSGDSVDGWRIDAWILTPGTTDYSRIPPRDGEPAELKVFTHRDNDARWAQPLSLGPGWYYISAEARTEGVLTFMVGANVSVLEDGIKSEDLKGTRGWQRLGLYIKIPARGADIDVALRLGGYMNLSRGAAFFRNASVIKVAAPPAGAQYVYDLGEIRKNETTGPIGNPWTLVATFLLFIAIAALGWRMLGEPETAVRAGVKWEKAPRKRAAR
;
A
#
# COMPACT_ATOMS: atom_id res chain seq x y z
N MET A 1 -48.53 21.33 -85.76
CA MET A 1 -47.53 22.23 -85.17
C MET A 1 -47.80 22.32 -83.67
N ALA A 2 -47.06 21.57 -82.86
CA ALA A 2 -47.18 21.57 -81.41
C ALA A 2 -45.95 22.27 -80.83
N ALA A 3 -46.19 23.34 -80.12
CA ALA A 3 -45.11 24.11 -79.43
C ALA A 3 -44.87 23.55 -78.06
N LEU A 4 -43.64 23.00 -77.84
CA LEU A 4 -43.18 22.59 -76.55
C LEU A 4 -42.72 23.86 -75.76
N LEU A 5 -43.43 24.18 -74.68
CA LEU A 5 -43.00 25.13 -73.68
C LEU A 5 -41.99 24.46 -72.74
N ALA A 6 -40.75 24.90 -72.81
CA ALA A 6 -39.70 24.51 -71.84
C ALA A 6 -39.78 25.41 -70.59
N LEU A 7 -40.03 24.82 -69.42
CA LEU A 7 -39.97 25.52 -68.14
C LEU A 7 -38.53 25.44 -67.59
N PRO A 8 -37.93 26.60 -67.19
CA PRO A 8 -36.57 26.51 -66.53
C PRO A 8 -36.69 26.08 -65.10
N LEU A 9 -35.98 25.02 -64.79
CA LEU A 9 -35.79 24.52 -63.44
C LEU A 9 -34.77 25.42 -62.70
N VAL A 10 -35.26 26.26 -61.82
CA VAL A 10 -34.41 27.08 -60.95
C VAL A 10 -33.95 26.21 -59.77
N LEU A 11 -32.70 25.73 -59.78
CA LEU A 11 -32.08 25.15 -58.64
C LEU A 11 -31.62 26.28 -57.68
N ALA A 12 -32.32 26.40 -56.54
CA ALA A 12 -31.83 27.21 -55.42
C ALA A 12 -30.68 26.47 -54.71
N PRO A 13 -29.55 27.17 -54.42
CA PRO A 13 -28.48 26.56 -53.62
C PRO A 13 -28.95 26.40 -52.19
N VAL A 14 -29.02 25.16 -51.70
CA VAL A 14 -29.18 24.85 -50.32
C VAL A 14 -27.85 25.17 -49.63
N CYS A 15 -27.75 26.34 -48.99
CA CYS A 15 -26.68 26.64 -48.06
C CYS A 15 -26.85 25.72 -46.83
N VAL A 16 -26.20 24.60 -46.83
CA VAL A 16 -26.01 23.81 -45.61
C VAL A 16 -25.08 24.61 -44.71
N ASN A 17 -25.69 25.30 -43.75
CA ASN A 17 -24.95 25.97 -42.69
C ASN A 17 -24.33 24.87 -41.82
N ALA A 18 -23.10 24.42 -42.14
CA ALA A 18 -22.27 23.59 -41.30
C ALA A 18 -21.82 24.46 -40.12
N ALA A 19 -22.77 24.75 -39.21
CA ALA A 19 -22.42 25.09 -37.86
C ALA A 19 -21.69 23.88 -37.33
N ALA A 20 -20.34 23.92 -37.41
CA ALA A 20 -19.49 23.00 -36.74
C ALA A 20 -19.88 23.05 -35.26
N VAL A 21 -20.62 22.03 -34.84
CA VAL A 21 -20.77 21.69 -33.44
C VAL A 21 -19.36 21.23 -33.01
N HIS A 22 -18.49 22.18 -32.68
CA HIS A 22 -17.39 21.94 -31.79
C HIS A 22 -18.04 21.67 -30.43
N ALA A 23 -18.56 20.45 -30.26
CA ALA A 23 -18.70 19.89 -28.94
C ALA A 23 -17.27 19.89 -28.39
N ASP A 24 -17.00 20.89 -27.60
CA ASP A 24 -15.83 20.90 -26.71
C ASP A 24 -15.99 19.68 -25.82
N VAL A 25 -15.48 18.57 -26.29
CA VAL A 25 -15.26 17.39 -25.44
C VAL A 25 -14.13 17.84 -24.52
N ALA A 26 -14.50 18.64 -23.52
CA ALA A 26 -13.68 18.79 -22.33
C ALA A 26 -13.39 17.34 -21.91
N ARG A 27 -12.20 16.87 -22.29
CA ARG A 27 -11.70 15.59 -21.78
C ARG A 27 -11.69 15.78 -20.28
N ASP A 28 -12.66 15.15 -19.64
CA ASP A 28 -12.78 15.14 -18.18
C ASP A 28 -11.50 14.48 -17.66
N VAL A 29 -10.47 15.33 -17.44
CA VAL A 29 -9.18 14.87 -16.94
C VAL A 29 -9.48 14.32 -15.55
N PRO A 30 -9.31 13.02 -15.33
CA PRO A 30 -9.69 12.41 -14.07
C PRO A 30 -9.03 13.16 -12.92
N ARG A 31 -9.85 13.71 -12.02
CA ARG A 31 -9.36 14.47 -10.87
C ARG A 31 -8.53 13.56 -9.96
N ASN A 32 -7.31 13.97 -9.67
CA ASN A 32 -6.54 13.33 -8.61
C ASN A 32 -7.21 13.57 -7.25
N LEU A 33 -7.48 12.50 -6.52
CA LEU A 33 -8.13 12.54 -5.21
C LEU A 33 -7.15 12.73 -4.07
N LEU A 34 -5.85 12.52 -4.30
CA LEU A 34 -4.82 12.83 -3.31
C LEU A 34 -4.68 14.33 -3.12
N VAL A 35 -4.57 14.74 -1.87
CA VAL A 35 -4.16 16.09 -1.52
C VAL A 35 -2.66 16.19 -1.78
N ASN A 36 -2.24 17.19 -2.60
CA ASN A 36 -0.82 17.44 -2.86
C ASN A 36 -0.06 16.20 -3.37
N GLY A 37 -0.63 15.51 -4.37
CA GLY A 37 0.01 14.34 -4.98
C GLY A 37 1.26 14.66 -5.82
N ASP A 38 1.47 15.92 -6.12
CA ASP A 38 2.67 16.49 -6.78
C ASP A 38 3.75 16.96 -5.78
N PHE A 39 3.46 16.90 -4.46
CA PHE A 39 4.35 17.23 -3.35
C PHE A 39 4.88 18.67 -3.35
N THR A 40 4.22 19.58 -4.06
CA THR A 40 4.67 20.98 -4.19
C THR A 40 4.46 21.80 -2.92
N ARG A 41 3.47 21.43 -2.09
CA ARG A 41 3.13 22.14 -0.85
C ARG A 41 3.73 21.46 0.37
N GLY A 42 4.34 22.27 1.25
CA GLY A 42 4.99 21.81 2.47
C GLY A 42 6.14 22.73 2.87
N SER A 43 6.73 22.47 4.03
CA SER A 43 7.86 23.24 4.56
C SER A 43 8.92 22.31 5.14
N GLY A 44 10.16 22.45 4.72
CA GLY A 44 11.21 21.51 5.06
C GLY A 44 10.87 20.11 4.59
N ASP A 45 10.95 19.14 5.50
CA ASP A 45 10.59 17.73 5.26
C ASP A 45 9.10 17.43 5.51
N SER A 46 8.31 18.42 5.93
CA SER A 46 6.86 18.27 6.09
C SER A 46 6.16 18.48 4.75
N VAL A 47 5.20 17.64 4.44
CA VAL A 47 4.43 17.64 3.19
C VAL A 47 2.94 17.65 3.49
N ASP A 48 2.24 18.68 3.00
CA ASP A 48 0.82 18.86 3.29
C ASP A 48 0.01 17.65 2.83
N GLY A 49 -0.80 17.11 3.75
CA GLY A 49 -1.65 15.95 3.51
C GLY A 49 -0.95 14.59 3.64
N TRP A 50 0.36 14.56 3.81
CA TRP A 50 1.12 13.32 3.96
C TRP A 50 1.71 13.19 5.37
N ARG A 51 1.67 11.99 5.91
CA ARG A 51 2.31 11.62 7.19
C ARG A 51 3.39 10.59 6.97
N ILE A 52 4.42 10.65 7.79
CA ILE A 52 5.45 9.61 7.87
C ILE A 52 5.00 8.52 8.84
N ASP A 53 5.38 7.27 8.52
CA ASP A 53 5.10 6.12 9.35
C ASP A 53 6.14 5.02 9.09
N ALA A 54 6.42 4.18 10.09
CA ALA A 54 7.34 3.06 9.96
C ALA A 54 7.07 1.97 11.00
N TRP A 55 7.54 0.76 10.71
CA TRP A 55 7.52 -0.32 11.67
C TRP A 55 8.49 -0.07 12.84
N ILE A 56 9.70 0.43 12.53
CA ILE A 56 10.70 0.79 13.54
C ILE A 56 10.81 2.31 13.55
N LEU A 57 10.39 2.94 14.66
CA LEU A 57 10.37 4.39 14.87
C LEU A 57 11.61 4.91 15.59
N THR A 58 12.61 4.06 15.86
CA THR A 58 13.85 4.48 16.52
C THR A 58 14.56 5.55 15.69
N PRO A 59 14.92 6.70 16.27
CA PRO A 59 15.66 7.75 15.58
C PRO A 59 16.91 7.22 14.89
N GLY A 60 17.20 7.71 13.68
CA GLY A 60 18.34 7.28 12.87
C GLY A 60 18.13 5.94 12.15
N THR A 61 16.95 5.34 12.23
CA THR A 61 16.62 4.15 11.43
C THR A 61 16.16 4.53 10.03
N THR A 62 15.35 5.57 9.90
CA THR A 62 14.79 6.04 8.63
C THR A 62 14.79 7.55 8.57
N ASP A 63 15.22 8.08 7.44
CA ASP A 63 15.12 9.50 7.10
C ASP A 63 14.01 9.68 6.06
N TYR A 64 13.25 10.74 6.23
CA TYR A 64 12.23 11.19 5.31
C TYR A 64 12.58 12.59 4.86
N SER A 65 12.49 12.84 3.56
CA SER A 65 12.72 14.19 3.07
C SER A 65 11.86 14.50 1.85
N ARG A 66 11.52 15.78 1.73
CA ARG A 66 10.93 16.37 0.55
C ARG A 66 12.03 17.05 -0.26
N ILE A 67 12.13 16.69 -1.53
CA ILE A 67 13.01 17.33 -2.50
C ILE A 67 12.12 18.31 -3.29
N PRO A 68 12.32 19.63 -3.15
CA PRO A 68 11.50 20.61 -3.88
C PRO A 68 11.73 20.51 -5.38
N PRO A 69 10.78 20.98 -6.21
CA PRO A 69 10.94 20.98 -7.65
C PRO A 69 12.13 21.86 -8.07
N ARG A 70 12.91 21.41 -9.06
CA ARG A 70 14.09 22.11 -9.56
C ARG A 70 14.22 21.89 -11.06
N ASP A 71 14.58 22.95 -11.80
CA ASP A 71 14.98 22.87 -13.22
C ASP A 71 14.00 22.08 -14.12
N GLY A 72 12.69 22.23 -13.86
CA GLY A 72 11.65 21.49 -14.59
C GLY A 72 11.36 20.08 -14.09
N GLU A 73 12.13 19.55 -13.13
CA GLU A 73 11.83 18.29 -12.47
C GLU A 73 10.78 18.48 -11.37
N PRO A 74 9.82 17.55 -11.23
CA PRO A 74 8.79 17.63 -10.19
C PRO A 74 9.38 17.42 -8.80
N ALA A 75 8.64 17.81 -7.76
CA ALA A 75 9.00 17.52 -6.38
C ALA A 75 8.98 16.02 -6.11
N GLU A 76 9.86 15.57 -5.23
CA GLU A 76 10.00 14.16 -4.85
C GLU A 76 9.83 13.99 -3.33
N LEU A 77 9.29 12.82 -2.94
CA LEU A 77 9.40 12.31 -1.57
C LEU A 77 10.46 11.22 -1.51
N LYS A 78 11.34 11.32 -0.56
CA LYS A 78 12.37 10.32 -0.28
C LYS A 78 12.06 9.58 1.01
N VAL A 79 12.26 8.26 0.99
CA VAL A 79 12.38 7.39 2.15
C VAL A 79 13.76 6.76 2.09
N PHE A 80 14.57 6.95 3.11
CA PHE A 80 15.88 6.33 3.22
C PHE A 80 16.00 5.57 4.52
N THR A 81 16.13 4.25 4.44
CA THR A 81 16.31 3.38 5.60
C THR A 81 17.76 2.96 5.73
N HIS A 82 18.40 3.34 6.83
CA HIS A 82 19.79 2.98 7.17
C HIS A 82 19.90 1.51 7.60
N ARG A 83 18.84 0.99 8.20
CA ARG A 83 18.68 -0.39 8.65
C ARG A 83 17.39 -0.95 8.08
N ASP A 84 17.28 -2.27 8.07
CA ASP A 84 16.08 -2.95 7.58
C ASP A 84 14.84 -2.44 8.32
N ASN A 85 13.91 -1.86 7.55
CA ASN A 85 12.67 -1.29 8.05
C ASN A 85 11.54 -1.43 7.01
N ASP A 86 10.34 -1.19 7.45
CA ASP A 86 9.17 -0.94 6.63
C ASP A 86 8.72 0.49 6.88
N ALA A 87 8.96 1.37 5.92
CA ALA A 87 8.84 2.81 6.10
C ALA A 87 8.09 3.46 4.93
N ARG A 88 7.31 4.50 5.19
CA ARG A 88 6.37 5.05 4.20
C ARG A 88 5.97 6.49 4.44
N TRP A 89 5.61 7.16 3.35
CA TRP A 89 4.72 8.30 3.35
C TRP A 89 3.30 7.79 3.14
N ALA A 90 2.33 8.23 3.94
CA ALA A 90 0.95 7.77 3.86
C ALA A 90 -0.04 8.93 3.87
N GLN A 91 -1.15 8.75 3.17
CA GLN A 91 -2.27 9.68 3.15
C GLN A 91 -3.60 8.92 3.31
N PRO A 92 -4.43 9.27 4.31
CA PRO A 92 -5.77 8.71 4.46
C PRO A 92 -6.70 9.26 3.39
N LEU A 93 -7.59 8.39 2.89
CA LEU A 93 -8.57 8.70 1.87
C LEU A 93 -9.89 7.98 2.13
N SER A 94 -11.00 8.73 2.05
CA SER A 94 -12.35 8.16 2.06
C SER A 94 -12.84 8.07 0.61
N LEU A 95 -13.08 6.86 0.13
CA LEU A 95 -13.49 6.61 -1.25
C LEU A 95 -14.94 6.08 -1.33
N GLY A 96 -15.72 6.65 -2.22
CA GLY A 96 -17.02 6.10 -2.60
C GLY A 96 -16.87 4.81 -3.43
N PRO A 97 -18.01 4.12 -3.74
CA PRO A 97 -17.96 2.88 -4.49
C PRO A 97 -17.44 3.05 -5.92
N GLY A 98 -16.77 2.00 -6.42
CA GLY A 98 -16.26 1.96 -7.80
C GLY A 98 -14.79 1.54 -7.90
N TRP A 99 -14.26 1.62 -9.11
CA TRP A 99 -12.87 1.31 -9.41
C TRP A 99 -11.97 2.56 -9.30
N TYR A 100 -10.79 2.36 -8.78
CA TYR A 100 -9.76 3.39 -8.66
C TYR A 100 -8.42 2.85 -9.15
N TYR A 101 -7.65 3.73 -9.80
CA TYR A 101 -6.24 3.48 -10.10
C TYR A 101 -5.38 4.33 -9.17
N ILE A 102 -4.53 3.67 -8.41
CA ILE A 102 -3.59 4.28 -7.47
C ILE A 102 -2.20 4.12 -8.07
N SER A 103 -1.46 5.22 -8.25
CA SER A 103 -0.14 5.15 -8.88
C SER A 103 0.80 6.24 -8.39
N ALA A 104 2.10 6.00 -8.58
CA ALA A 104 3.17 6.99 -8.48
C ALA A 104 4.31 6.61 -9.43
N GLU A 105 5.18 7.56 -9.75
CA GLU A 105 6.48 7.23 -10.30
C GLU A 105 7.45 7.01 -9.15
N ALA A 106 8.27 5.96 -9.26
CA ALA A 106 9.26 5.63 -8.26
C ALA A 106 10.62 5.32 -8.90
N ARG A 107 11.69 5.63 -8.18
CA ARG A 107 13.07 5.21 -8.45
C ARG A 107 13.73 4.74 -7.17
N THR A 108 14.75 3.91 -7.29
CA THR A 108 15.43 3.34 -6.12
C THR A 108 16.94 3.41 -6.25
N GLU A 109 17.62 3.51 -5.10
CA GLU A 109 19.07 3.48 -5.00
C GLU A 109 19.48 2.49 -3.91
N GLY A 110 20.18 1.43 -4.32
CA GLY A 110 20.73 0.42 -3.42
C GLY A 110 19.69 -0.29 -2.53
N VAL A 111 18.47 -0.50 -3.01
CA VAL A 111 17.42 -1.17 -2.21
C VAL A 111 17.76 -2.64 -2.05
N LEU A 112 18.09 -3.02 -0.82
CA LEU A 112 18.34 -4.39 -0.40
C LEU A 112 17.13 -4.92 0.36
N THR A 113 16.64 -6.06 -0.09
CA THR A 113 15.44 -6.71 0.47
C THR A 113 15.42 -8.18 0.09
N PHE A 114 14.76 -9.00 0.88
CA PHE A 114 14.50 -10.38 0.52
C PHE A 114 13.32 -10.50 -0.47
N MET A 115 12.21 -9.81 -0.21
CA MET A 115 11.00 -9.93 -1.04
C MET A 115 10.42 -8.59 -1.50
N VAL A 116 10.16 -7.65 -0.59
CA VAL A 116 9.36 -6.46 -0.85
C VAL A 116 10.26 -5.22 -0.91
N GLY A 117 10.30 -4.55 -2.05
CA GLY A 117 11.07 -3.32 -2.28
C GLY A 117 10.26 -2.04 -2.11
N ALA A 118 10.56 -1.04 -2.98
CA ALA A 118 9.74 0.16 -3.04
C ALA A 118 8.46 -0.11 -3.83
N ASN A 119 7.32 0.33 -3.31
CA ASN A 119 6.01 0.08 -3.90
C ASN A 119 4.99 1.19 -3.57
N VAL A 120 3.87 1.18 -4.27
CA VAL A 120 2.65 1.89 -3.92
C VAL A 120 1.70 0.87 -3.30
N SER A 121 1.14 1.16 -2.14
CA SER A 121 0.27 0.22 -1.43
C SER A 121 -0.94 0.90 -0.80
N VAL A 122 -1.92 0.07 -0.47
CA VAL A 122 -2.97 0.38 0.50
C VAL A 122 -2.57 -0.34 1.79
N LEU A 123 -2.45 0.43 2.88
CA LEU A 123 -2.08 -0.14 4.18
C LEU A 123 -3.22 -0.99 4.73
N GLU A 124 -2.92 -1.86 5.68
CA GLU A 124 -3.86 -2.72 6.41
C GLU A 124 -4.31 -3.97 5.63
N ASP A 125 -4.56 -3.86 4.33
CA ASP A 125 -5.09 -4.95 3.50
C ASP A 125 -4.02 -5.69 2.67
N GLY A 126 -2.73 -5.38 2.85
CA GLY A 126 -1.62 -6.02 2.12
C GLY A 126 -1.60 -5.77 0.60
N ILE A 127 -2.41 -4.85 0.13
CA ILE A 127 -2.59 -4.49 -1.28
C ILE A 127 -1.45 -3.62 -1.74
N LYS A 128 -0.74 -4.02 -2.80
CA LYS A 128 0.40 -3.27 -3.33
C LYS A 128 0.61 -3.45 -4.83
N SER A 129 1.35 -2.51 -5.42
CA SER A 129 1.88 -2.62 -6.79
C SER A 129 3.05 -3.61 -6.85
N GLU A 130 3.69 -3.68 -8.01
CA GLU A 130 5.02 -4.29 -8.16
C GLU A 130 6.05 -3.64 -7.22
N ASP A 131 7.14 -4.37 -6.98
CA ASP A 131 8.25 -3.95 -6.11
C ASP A 131 9.48 -3.54 -6.92
N LEU A 132 10.02 -2.35 -6.68
CA LEU A 132 11.34 -1.98 -7.18
C LEU A 132 12.42 -2.35 -6.18
N LYS A 133 13.44 -3.08 -6.65
CA LYS A 133 14.57 -3.57 -5.86
C LYS A 133 15.88 -3.16 -6.52
N GLY A 134 16.95 -3.06 -5.74
CA GLY A 134 18.27 -2.65 -6.22
C GLY A 134 18.31 -1.15 -6.54
N THR A 135 19.01 -0.81 -7.62
CA THR A 135 19.04 0.55 -8.18
C THR A 135 18.26 0.55 -9.49
N ARG A 136 17.20 1.36 -9.55
CA ARG A 136 16.29 1.47 -10.70
C ARG A 136 16.00 2.95 -10.99
N GLY A 137 15.98 3.30 -12.26
CA GLY A 137 15.47 4.59 -12.74
C GLY A 137 13.97 4.73 -12.53
N TRP A 138 13.43 5.91 -12.88
CA TRP A 138 12.01 6.19 -12.74
C TRP A 138 11.13 5.21 -13.51
N GLN A 139 10.18 4.62 -12.81
CA GLN A 139 9.16 3.72 -13.33
C GLN A 139 7.82 4.05 -12.69
N ARG A 140 6.74 3.89 -13.45
CA ARG A 140 5.39 4.04 -12.92
C ARG A 140 4.96 2.76 -12.24
N LEU A 141 4.70 2.86 -10.94
CA LEU A 141 4.09 1.81 -10.14
C LEU A 141 2.59 2.07 -10.00
N GLY A 142 1.79 1.02 -9.99
CA GLY A 142 0.36 1.23 -9.81
C GLY A 142 -0.42 -0.05 -9.56
N LEU A 143 -1.62 0.15 -9.02
CA LEU A 143 -2.58 -0.90 -8.74
C LEU A 143 -4.01 -0.42 -9.00
N TYR A 144 -4.90 -1.35 -9.28
CA TYR A 144 -6.34 -1.11 -9.37
C TYR A 144 -7.04 -1.67 -8.14
N ILE A 145 -7.94 -0.89 -7.57
CA ILE A 145 -8.72 -1.31 -6.42
C ILE A 145 -10.20 -1.03 -6.64
N LYS A 146 -11.03 -2.01 -6.34
CA LYS A 146 -12.49 -1.86 -6.31
C LYS A 146 -12.95 -1.60 -4.90
N ILE A 147 -13.60 -0.48 -4.70
CA ILE A 147 -14.21 -0.09 -3.44
C ILE A 147 -15.66 -0.60 -3.41
N PRO A 148 -16.07 -1.27 -2.31
CA PRO A 148 -17.42 -1.84 -2.19
C PRO A 148 -18.51 -0.77 -2.16
N ALA A 149 -19.78 -1.20 -2.32
CA ALA A 149 -20.95 -0.31 -2.41
C ALA A 149 -21.11 0.65 -1.21
N ARG A 150 -20.63 0.28 -0.02
CA ARG A 150 -20.67 1.12 1.18
C ARG A 150 -19.57 2.20 1.24
N GLY A 151 -18.68 2.24 0.24
CA GLY A 151 -17.45 3.02 0.32
C GLY A 151 -16.41 2.36 1.24
N ALA A 152 -15.24 3.00 1.36
CA ALA A 152 -14.20 2.58 2.29
C ALA A 152 -13.24 3.72 2.61
N ASP A 153 -12.73 3.71 3.84
CA ASP A 153 -11.54 4.47 4.23
C ASP A 153 -10.32 3.58 3.99
N ILE A 154 -9.29 4.17 3.41
CA ILE A 154 -8.02 3.52 3.11
C ILE A 154 -6.86 4.47 3.40
N ASP A 155 -5.68 3.91 3.67
CA ASP A 155 -4.42 4.66 3.68
C ASP A 155 -3.61 4.32 2.43
N VAL A 156 -3.41 5.29 1.55
CA VAL A 156 -2.51 5.16 0.40
C VAL A 156 -1.08 5.42 0.85
N ALA A 157 -0.15 4.55 0.51
CA ALA A 157 1.23 4.65 0.93
C ALA A 157 2.23 4.56 -0.23
N LEU A 158 3.25 5.39 -0.15
CA LEU A 158 4.49 5.34 -0.91
C LEU A 158 5.53 4.71 0.02
N ARG A 159 5.89 3.44 -0.23
CA ARG A 159 6.45 2.56 0.79
C ARG A 159 7.78 1.96 0.35
N LEU A 160 8.70 1.82 1.28
CA LEU A 160 9.92 1.01 1.16
C LEU A 160 9.86 -0.11 2.20
N GLY A 161 9.73 -1.34 1.73
CA GLY A 161 9.42 -2.51 2.55
C GLY A 161 7.95 -2.90 2.51
N GLY A 162 7.53 -3.76 3.41
CA GLY A 162 6.16 -4.29 3.47
C GLY A 162 5.92 -5.13 4.71
N TYR A 163 4.68 -5.59 4.86
CA TYR A 163 4.31 -6.46 5.95
C TYR A 163 5.19 -7.72 5.98
N MET A 164 5.79 -8.02 7.11
CA MET A 164 6.74 -9.12 7.35
C MET A 164 7.99 -9.12 6.44
N ASN A 165 8.27 -8.02 5.74
CA ASN A 165 9.46 -7.93 4.89
C ASN A 165 10.08 -6.54 4.96
N LEU A 166 11.22 -6.45 5.61
CA LEU A 166 11.94 -5.20 5.82
C LEU A 166 12.92 -4.95 4.67
N SER A 167 13.19 -3.67 4.41
CA SER A 167 14.09 -3.22 3.34
C SER A 167 14.99 -2.11 3.82
N ARG A 168 16.17 -1.98 3.24
CA ARG A 168 17.08 -0.84 3.43
C ARG A 168 17.52 -0.26 2.09
N GLY A 169 17.91 1.01 2.10
CA GLY A 169 18.29 1.77 0.91
C GLY A 169 17.39 2.98 0.73
N ALA A 170 17.37 3.55 -0.46
CA ALA A 170 16.57 4.74 -0.76
C ALA A 170 15.50 4.46 -1.82
N ALA A 171 14.30 4.97 -1.55
CA ALA A 171 13.20 5.05 -2.50
C ALA A 171 12.78 6.51 -2.67
N PHE A 172 12.50 6.90 -3.90
CA PHE A 172 12.04 8.24 -4.27
C PHE A 172 10.74 8.10 -5.03
N PHE A 173 9.80 8.99 -4.75
CA PHE A 173 8.47 8.96 -5.35
C PHE A 173 8.10 10.35 -5.86
N ARG A 174 7.40 10.41 -6.99
CA ARG A 174 6.84 11.63 -7.55
C ARG A 174 5.52 11.35 -8.26
N ASN A 175 4.73 12.38 -8.54
CA ASN A 175 3.50 12.30 -9.32
C ASN A 175 2.51 11.23 -8.80
N ALA A 176 2.28 11.21 -7.48
CA ALA A 176 1.32 10.30 -6.88
C ALA A 176 -0.12 10.67 -7.25
N SER A 177 -0.93 9.67 -7.55
CA SER A 177 -2.32 9.91 -7.93
C SER A 177 -3.25 8.77 -7.52
N VAL A 178 -4.48 9.15 -7.19
CA VAL A 178 -5.65 8.27 -7.08
C VAL A 178 -6.72 8.84 -7.98
N ILE A 179 -7.10 8.11 -9.00
CA ILE A 179 -8.14 8.53 -9.94
C ILE A 179 -9.24 7.47 -10.02
N LYS A 180 -10.49 7.94 -10.12
CA LYS A 180 -11.62 7.04 -10.38
C LYS A 180 -11.58 6.61 -11.85
N VAL A 181 -11.78 5.32 -12.10
CA VAL A 181 -11.79 4.72 -13.44
C VAL A 181 -13.05 3.91 -13.64
N ALA A 182 -13.43 3.64 -14.88
CA ALA A 182 -14.60 2.81 -15.19
C ALA A 182 -14.35 1.34 -14.80
N ALA A 183 -13.19 0.81 -15.17
CA ALA A 183 -12.73 -0.55 -14.86
C ALA A 183 -11.22 -0.63 -15.13
N PRO A 184 -10.52 -1.65 -14.59
CA PRO A 184 -9.17 -1.97 -15.01
C PRO A 184 -9.15 -2.36 -16.50
N PRO A 185 -8.10 -2.00 -17.26
CA PRO A 185 -7.95 -2.48 -18.64
C PRO A 185 -7.72 -4.00 -18.68
N ALA A 186 -8.06 -4.63 -19.79
CA ALA A 186 -7.80 -6.06 -19.97
C ALA A 186 -6.31 -6.37 -19.81
N GLY A 187 -5.99 -7.42 -19.04
CA GLY A 187 -4.61 -7.80 -18.73
C GLY A 187 -3.91 -6.95 -17.66
N ALA A 188 -4.63 -6.03 -17.00
CA ALA A 188 -4.08 -5.29 -15.88
C ALA A 188 -3.57 -6.24 -14.79
N GLN A 189 -2.37 -5.96 -14.29
CA GLN A 189 -1.81 -6.62 -13.11
C GLN A 189 -2.20 -5.82 -11.85
N TYR A 190 -2.01 -6.44 -10.67
CA TYR A 190 -2.27 -5.79 -9.37
C TYR A 190 -3.69 -5.22 -9.27
N VAL A 191 -4.67 -6.09 -9.51
CA VAL A 191 -6.11 -5.77 -9.43
C VAL A 191 -6.71 -6.42 -8.19
N TYR A 192 -7.36 -5.63 -7.35
CA TYR A 192 -7.86 -6.03 -6.04
C TYR A 192 -9.33 -5.66 -5.87
N ASP A 193 -10.11 -6.53 -5.22
CA ASP A 193 -11.46 -6.22 -4.72
C ASP A 193 -11.40 -6.11 -3.19
N LEU A 194 -11.46 -4.88 -2.67
CA LEU A 194 -11.36 -4.62 -1.24
C LEU A 194 -12.50 -5.26 -0.44
N GLY A 195 -13.69 -5.35 -1.05
CA GLY A 195 -14.83 -5.97 -0.41
C GLY A 195 -14.64 -7.46 -0.19
N GLU A 196 -14.04 -8.15 -1.15
CA GLU A 196 -13.73 -9.58 -1.02
C GLU A 196 -12.58 -9.84 -0.06
N ILE A 197 -11.52 -9.02 -0.10
CA ILE A 197 -10.38 -9.14 0.81
C ILE A 197 -10.84 -9.01 2.25
N ARG A 198 -11.55 -7.94 2.60
CA ARG A 198 -12.06 -7.70 3.97
C ARG A 198 -13.08 -8.76 4.41
N LYS A 199 -13.87 -9.31 3.48
CA LYS A 199 -14.76 -10.42 3.79
C LYS A 199 -13.99 -11.69 4.14
N ASN A 200 -12.94 -12.00 3.40
CA ASN A 200 -12.13 -13.18 3.65
C ASN A 200 -11.36 -13.08 4.97
N GLU A 201 -10.90 -11.90 5.36
CA GLU A 201 -10.28 -11.66 6.67
C GLU A 201 -11.25 -11.90 7.83
N THR A 202 -12.51 -11.48 7.69
CA THR A 202 -13.53 -11.68 8.74
C THR A 202 -14.11 -13.09 8.78
N THR A 203 -14.10 -13.82 7.67
CA THR A 203 -14.67 -15.18 7.57
C THR A 203 -13.62 -16.28 7.48
N GLY A 204 -12.35 -15.93 7.35
CA GLY A 204 -11.25 -16.88 7.30
C GLY A 204 -11.06 -17.67 8.61
N PRO A 205 -10.28 -18.76 8.58
CA PRO A 205 -10.07 -19.62 9.75
C PRO A 205 -9.58 -18.87 10.98
N ILE A 206 -8.79 -17.82 10.79
CA ILE A 206 -8.22 -16.99 11.88
C ILE A 206 -9.25 -15.96 12.40
N GLY A 207 -10.14 -15.46 11.53
CA GLY A 207 -11.20 -14.50 11.89
C GLY A 207 -12.44 -15.14 12.53
N ASN A 208 -12.57 -16.46 12.48
CA ASN A 208 -13.68 -17.18 13.11
C ASN A 208 -13.35 -17.50 14.58
N PRO A 209 -14.05 -16.92 15.57
CA PRO A 209 -13.77 -17.15 16.98
C PRO A 209 -13.85 -18.63 17.38
N TRP A 210 -14.70 -19.41 16.71
CA TRP A 210 -14.80 -20.86 16.94
C TRP A 210 -13.55 -21.64 16.49
N THR A 211 -12.86 -21.17 15.45
CA THR A 211 -11.60 -21.78 15.00
C THR A 211 -10.49 -21.55 16.03
N LEU A 212 -10.43 -20.36 16.62
CA LEU A 212 -9.49 -20.06 17.71
C LEU A 212 -9.77 -20.92 18.95
N VAL A 213 -11.05 -21.07 19.32
CA VAL A 213 -11.47 -21.93 20.42
C VAL A 213 -11.11 -23.39 20.12
N ALA A 214 -11.40 -23.89 18.92
CA ALA A 214 -11.06 -25.27 18.53
C ALA A 214 -9.55 -25.51 18.53
N THR A 215 -8.75 -24.58 18.02
CA THR A 215 -7.29 -24.65 18.04
C THR A 215 -6.75 -24.66 19.46
N PHE A 216 -7.27 -23.80 20.33
CA PHE A 216 -6.89 -23.75 21.75
C PHE A 216 -7.23 -25.05 22.48
N LEU A 217 -8.41 -25.62 22.27
CA LEU A 217 -8.82 -26.90 22.84
C LEU A 217 -7.94 -28.03 22.31
N LEU A 218 -7.53 -28.02 21.05
CA LEU A 218 -6.61 -28.98 20.47
C LEU A 218 -5.22 -28.89 21.15
N PHE A 219 -4.70 -27.67 21.38
CA PHE A 219 -3.44 -27.49 22.12
C PHE A 219 -3.53 -28.03 23.54
N ILE A 220 -4.63 -27.80 24.26
CA ILE A 220 -4.84 -28.36 25.61
C ILE A 220 -4.87 -29.89 25.56
N ALA A 221 -5.57 -30.47 24.59
CA ALA A 221 -5.65 -31.91 24.42
C ALA A 221 -4.27 -32.54 24.15
N ILE A 222 -3.48 -31.93 23.25
CA ILE A 222 -2.11 -32.37 22.95
C ILE A 222 -1.20 -32.22 24.18
N ALA A 223 -1.28 -31.13 24.92
CA ALA A 223 -0.53 -30.96 26.17
C ALA A 223 -0.90 -31.97 27.22
N ALA A 224 -2.20 -32.26 27.40
CA ALA A 224 -2.68 -33.27 28.34
C ALA A 224 -2.24 -34.70 27.94
N LEU A 225 -2.27 -35.04 26.66
CA LEU A 225 -1.76 -36.28 26.13
C LEU A 225 -0.24 -36.41 26.34
N GLY A 226 0.50 -35.35 26.02
CA GLY A 226 1.95 -35.28 26.25
C GLY A 226 2.31 -35.49 27.73
N TRP A 227 1.58 -34.84 28.63
CA TRP A 227 1.74 -35.02 30.09
C TRP A 227 1.48 -36.49 30.51
N ARG A 228 0.44 -37.10 29.95
CA ARG A 228 0.08 -38.46 30.24
C ARG A 228 1.06 -39.49 29.67
N MET A 229 1.70 -39.22 28.54
CA MET A 229 2.68 -40.09 27.88
C MET A 229 4.10 -39.97 28.45
N LEU A 230 4.46 -38.78 28.94
CA LEU A 230 5.79 -38.55 29.51
C LEU A 230 5.91 -39.01 31.00
N GLY A 231 4.80 -39.38 31.63
CA GLY A 231 4.76 -39.66 33.06
C GLY A 231 4.98 -38.39 33.90
N GLU A 232 4.61 -38.43 35.16
CA GLU A 232 5.04 -37.40 36.09
C GLU A 232 6.58 -37.35 36.07
N PRO A 233 7.22 -36.16 35.94
CA PRO A 233 8.65 -36.11 36.16
C PRO A 233 8.88 -36.69 37.55
N GLU A 234 9.58 -37.83 37.61
CA GLU A 234 10.03 -38.38 38.91
C GLU A 234 10.61 -37.21 39.68
N THR A 235 9.88 -36.78 40.70
CA THR A 235 10.39 -35.79 41.62
C THR A 235 11.63 -36.41 42.21
N ALA A 236 12.80 -36.04 41.67
CA ALA A 236 14.11 -36.30 42.24
C ALA A 236 14.22 -35.54 43.58
N VAL A 237 13.29 -35.85 44.48
CA VAL A 237 13.26 -35.39 45.83
C VAL A 237 13.60 -36.65 46.66
N ARG A 238 14.88 -36.83 46.87
CA ARG A 238 15.50 -37.44 48.03
C ARG A 238 16.88 -38.06 47.72
N ALA A 239 17.74 -37.30 47.09
CA ALA A 239 19.14 -37.40 47.43
C ALA A 239 19.37 -36.36 48.54
N GLY A 240 19.44 -36.84 49.79
CA GLY A 240 19.70 -35.97 50.93
C GLY A 240 21.09 -35.35 50.85
N VAL A 241 21.19 -34.20 50.22
CA VAL A 241 22.37 -33.35 50.31
C VAL A 241 22.31 -32.68 51.68
N LYS A 242 22.98 -33.28 52.68
CA LYS A 242 23.32 -32.59 53.93
C LYS A 242 24.20 -31.42 53.61
N TRP A 243 23.66 -30.21 53.69
CA TRP A 243 24.46 -28.99 53.66
C TRP A 243 25.32 -28.94 54.92
N GLU A 244 26.61 -29.25 54.80
CA GLU A 244 27.58 -29.07 55.87
C GLU A 244 27.79 -27.55 56.05
N LYS A 245 27.50 -27.05 57.27
CA LYS A 245 27.65 -25.64 57.59
C LYS A 245 29.14 -25.27 57.51
N ALA A 246 29.47 -24.34 56.63
CA ALA A 246 30.81 -23.74 56.48
C ALA A 246 31.33 -23.25 57.84
N PRO A 247 32.59 -23.49 58.19
CA PRO A 247 33.15 -23.08 59.48
C PRO A 247 33.24 -21.54 59.56
N ARG A 248 32.73 -21.00 60.69
CA ARG A 248 32.81 -19.59 61.03
C ARG A 248 34.29 -19.19 61.16
N LYS A 249 34.77 -18.31 60.26
CA LYS A 249 36.08 -17.65 60.45
C LYS A 249 36.02 -16.79 61.71
N ARG A 250 36.83 -17.18 62.70
CA ARG A 250 37.12 -16.34 63.89
C ARG A 250 37.84 -15.07 63.43
N ALA A 251 37.31 -13.93 63.79
CA ALA A 251 38.04 -12.66 63.67
C ALA A 251 39.18 -12.69 64.66
N ALA A 252 40.43 -12.50 64.18
CA ALA A 252 41.58 -12.24 64.99
C ALA A 252 41.62 -10.75 65.32
N ARG A 253 41.92 -10.45 66.54
CA ARG A 253 42.16 -9.13 67.14
C ARG A 253 43.38 -8.45 66.52
#